data_8d5e79d1be4127b0582017ef4f9e9d8b
#
_entry.id   8d5e79d1be4127b0582017ef4f9e9d8b
#
_cell.length_a   1.000
_cell.length_b   1.000
_cell.length_c   1.000
_cell.angle_alpha   90.00
_cell.angle_beta   90.00
_cell.angle_gamma   90.00
#
_symmetry.space_group_name_H-M   'P 1'
#
loop_
_entity.id
_entity.type
_entity.pdbx_description
1 polymer ?
#
loop_
_entity_poly.entity_id
_entity_poly.type
_entity_poly.pdbx_seq_one_letter_code
_entity_poly.pdbx_strand_id
1 'polypeptide(L)'
;YINSSADLKAFCGEHGGIVCTSSNAPKILEWSFARRKKVLFFPDQHLGRWSGHKMGIPLDEMVVWDPDLQNGGLTAEQVRRARILLWKGHCSVHQMFQAGHILRFRNEHPDGLVISHPESSFDVCRLSDYVGSTETIIKTVKSAPANTRWLVGTELNLVSRLAEEVKPEGK
;
A
#
# COMPACT_ATOMS: atom_id res chain seq x y z
N TYR A 1 10.18 -4.83 -1.60
CA TYR A 1 9.04 -5.43 -0.92
C TYR A 1 9.09 -6.95 -1.05
N ILE A 2 8.63 -7.67 -0.02
CA ILE A 2 8.78 -9.13 0.10
C ILE A 2 8.14 -9.91 -1.05
N ASN A 3 7.09 -9.39 -1.65
CA ASN A 3 6.43 -9.99 -2.83
C ASN A 3 7.26 -9.73 -4.10
N SER A 4 8.44 -10.32 -4.14
CA SER A 4 9.40 -10.26 -5.23
C SER A 4 10.20 -11.57 -5.31
N SER A 5 10.94 -11.80 -6.41
CA SER A 5 11.77 -12.97 -6.56
C SER A 5 12.95 -12.99 -5.56
N ALA A 6 13.55 -14.16 -5.37
CA ALA A 6 14.75 -14.31 -4.55
C ALA A 6 15.93 -13.47 -5.11
N ASP A 7 16.08 -13.44 -6.44
CA ASP A 7 17.15 -12.70 -7.12
C ASP A 7 17.04 -11.19 -6.87
N LEU A 8 15.81 -10.63 -6.91
CA LEU A 8 15.59 -9.22 -6.59
C LEU A 8 15.89 -8.89 -5.12
N LYS A 9 15.62 -9.81 -4.22
CA LYS A 9 15.97 -9.65 -2.80
C LYS A 9 17.48 -9.72 -2.58
N ALA A 10 18.16 -10.65 -3.24
CA ALA A 10 19.62 -10.76 -3.23
C ALA A 10 20.26 -9.47 -3.77
N PHE A 11 19.84 -9.03 -4.97
CA PHE A 11 20.28 -7.76 -5.57
C PHE A 11 20.08 -6.57 -4.62
N CYS A 12 18.92 -6.50 -3.96
CA CYS A 12 18.65 -5.45 -2.99
C CYS A 12 19.68 -5.46 -1.85
N GLY A 13 19.96 -6.64 -1.28
CA GLY A 13 20.94 -6.81 -0.20
C GLY A 13 22.37 -6.47 -0.62
N GLU A 14 22.82 -6.93 -1.78
CA GLU A 14 24.13 -6.66 -2.35
C GLU A 14 24.39 -5.15 -2.57
N HIS A 15 23.33 -4.38 -2.81
CA HIS A 15 23.40 -2.92 -2.97
C HIS A 15 23.11 -2.14 -1.67
N GLY A 16 23.17 -2.81 -0.52
CA GLY A 16 22.95 -2.21 0.79
C GLY A 16 21.51 -1.82 1.08
N GLY A 17 20.57 -2.46 0.38
CA GLY A 17 19.14 -2.32 0.62
C GLY A 17 18.63 -3.32 1.66
N ILE A 18 17.32 -3.32 1.86
CA ILE A 18 16.64 -4.14 2.86
C ILE A 18 15.24 -4.52 2.35
N VAL A 19 14.76 -5.69 2.74
CA VAL A 19 13.42 -6.18 2.39
C VAL A 19 12.40 -5.70 3.42
N CYS A 20 11.24 -5.24 2.95
CA CYS A 20 10.11 -4.86 3.80
C CYS A 20 8.87 -5.72 3.54
N THR A 21 7.93 -5.64 4.46
CA THR A 21 6.54 -6.12 4.33
C THR A 21 5.59 -4.92 4.34
N SER A 22 4.31 -5.12 4.05
CA SER A 22 3.30 -4.05 4.14
C SER A 22 3.13 -3.50 5.57
N SER A 23 3.45 -4.29 6.59
CA SER A 23 3.35 -3.87 8.00
C SER A 23 4.52 -3.00 8.46
N ASN A 24 5.71 -3.14 7.87
CA ASN A 24 6.91 -2.44 8.33
C ASN A 24 7.51 -1.46 7.29
N ALA A 25 6.89 -1.29 6.14
CA ALA A 25 7.41 -0.45 5.05
C ALA A 25 7.78 0.99 5.50
N PRO A 26 6.98 1.70 6.33
CA PRO A 26 7.38 3.02 6.83
C PRO A 26 8.69 2.98 7.64
N LYS A 27 8.84 2.02 8.56
CA LYS A 27 10.07 1.86 9.36
C LYS A 27 11.29 1.55 8.51
N ILE A 28 11.10 0.76 7.45
CA ILE A 28 12.16 0.43 6.49
C ILE A 28 12.55 1.66 5.65
N LEU A 29 11.60 2.49 5.28
CA LEU A 29 11.90 3.78 4.62
C LEU A 29 12.66 4.72 5.56
N GLU A 30 12.28 4.84 6.83
CA GLU A 30 13.03 5.60 7.85
C GLU A 30 14.48 5.10 7.95
N TRP A 31 14.66 3.78 8.08
CA TRP A 31 15.98 3.15 8.11
C TRP A 31 16.80 3.48 6.85
N SER A 32 16.16 3.46 5.69
CA SER A 32 16.79 3.75 4.39
C SER A 32 17.21 5.22 4.31
N PHE A 33 16.35 6.15 4.70
CA PHE A 33 16.65 7.58 4.68
C PHE A 33 17.70 8.02 5.71
N ALA A 34 17.86 7.27 6.80
CA ALA A 34 18.97 7.48 7.73
C ALA A 34 20.35 7.18 7.09
N ARG A 35 20.38 6.46 5.94
CA ARG A 35 21.60 6.00 5.26
C ARG A 35 21.79 6.61 3.86
N ARG A 36 20.70 6.95 3.19
CA ARG A 36 20.69 7.42 1.79
C ARG A 36 19.67 8.54 1.63
N LYS A 37 19.97 9.47 0.75
CA LYS A 37 19.05 10.59 0.43
C LYS A 37 17.87 10.16 -0.43
N LYS A 38 17.98 9.03 -1.14
CA LYS A 38 17.03 8.55 -2.14
C LYS A 38 16.86 7.04 -2.04
N VAL A 39 15.63 6.59 -2.26
CA VAL A 39 15.26 5.16 -2.22
C VAL A 39 14.62 4.76 -3.53
N LEU A 40 15.04 3.63 -4.09
CA LEU A 40 14.28 2.90 -5.10
C LEU A 40 13.41 1.88 -4.37
N PHE A 41 12.10 2.07 -4.43
CA PHE A 41 11.12 1.16 -3.82
C PHE A 41 10.50 0.27 -4.89
N PHE A 42 10.64 -1.03 -4.74
CA PHE A 42 10.14 -2.02 -5.69
C PHE A 42 9.63 -3.29 -4.99
N PRO A 43 8.78 -4.11 -5.64
CA PRO A 43 8.20 -3.92 -6.97
C PRO A 43 6.87 -3.16 -6.97
N ASP A 44 6.23 -2.86 -5.84
CA ASP A 44 4.90 -2.26 -5.76
C ASP A 44 4.95 -0.75 -5.52
N GLN A 45 4.45 0.03 -6.52
CA GLN A 45 4.45 1.49 -6.45
C GLN A 45 3.47 2.04 -5.41
N HIS A 46 2.35 1.37 -5.19
CA HIS A 46 1.26 1.86 -4.34
C HIS A 46 1.64 1.78 -2.87
N LEU A 47 2.18 0.62 -2.44
CA LEU A 47 2.72 0.46 -1.09
C LEU A 47 3.82 1.49 -0.80
N GLY A 48 4.75 1.69 -1.74
CA GLY A 48 5.82 2.68 -1.60
C GLY A 48 5.28 4.09 -1.48
N ARG A 49 4.33 4.48 -2.33
CA ARG A 49 3.69 5.81 -2.32
C ARG A 49 2.91 6.04 -1.02
N TRP A 50 2.09 5.09 -0.61
CA TRP A 50 1.33 5.21 0.63
C TRP A 50 2.25 5.33 1.86
N SER A 51 3.29 4.51 1.92
CA SER A 51 4.28 4.56 3.00
C SER A 51 5.02 5.89 3.05
N GLY A 52 5.46 6.41 1.91
CA GLY A 52 6.08 7.73 1.82
C GLY A 52 5.13 8.87 2.20
N HIS A 53 3.88 8.81 1.75
CA HIS A 53 2.84 9.78 2.13
C HIS A 53 2.60 9.80 3.64
N LYS A 54 2.53 8.64 4.29
CA LYS A 54 2.40 8.53 5.76
C LYS A 54 3.60 9.13 6.52
N MET A 55 4.75 9.22 5.88
CA MET A 55 5.96 9.88 6.40
C MET A 55 6.01 11.38 6.07
N GLY A 56 4.97 11.93 5.43
CA GLY A 56 4.92 13.34 5.03
C GLY A 56 5.76 13.69 3.80
N ILE A 57 6.17 12.70 2.99
CA ILE A 57 6.90 12.97 1.74
C ILE A 57 5.89 13.48 0.70
N PRO A 58 6.14 14.64 0.07
CA PRO A 58 5.27 15.18 -0.97
C PRO A 58 5.14 14.24 -2.17
N LEU A 59 3.96 14.23 -2.81
CA LEU A 59 3.70 13.33 -3.93
C LEU A 59 4.61 13.59 -5.14
N ASP A 60 5.02 14.84 -5.36
CA ASP A 60 5.94 15.23 -6.43
C ASP A 60 7.40 14.83 -6.17
N GLU A 61 7.71 14.39 -4.96
CA GLU A 61 9.00 13.77 -4.59
C GLU A 61 8.95 12.22 -4.64
N MET A 62 7.80 11.65 -5.04
CA MET A 62 7.59 10.21 -5.22
C MET A 62 7.21 9.91 -6.66
N VAL A 63 8.21 9.73 -7.52
CA VAL A 63 8.03 9.55 -8.96
C VAL A 63 8.01 8.09 -9.36
N VAL A 64 7.21 7.74 -10.38
CA VAL A 64 7.13 6.38 -10.90
C VAL A 64 8.23 6.16 -11.93
N TRP A 65 9.04 5.13 -11.71
CA TRP A 65 10.05 4.65 -12.65
C TRP A 65 9.44 3.54 -13.52
N ASP A 66 9.28 3.83 -14.80
CA ASP A 66 8.81 2.85 -15.80
C ASP A 66 10.02 2.11 -16.41
N PRO A 67 10.22 0.80 -16.13
CA PRO A 67 11.37 0.08 -16.65
C PRO A 67 11.40 -0.07 -18.18
N ASP A 68 10.26 0.10 -18.84
CA ASP A 68 10.13 -0.04 -20.30
C ASP A 68 10.50 1.26 -21.04
N LEU A 69 10.76 2.34 -20.29
CA LEU A 69 11.12 3.64 -20.86
C LEU A 69 12.55 4.05 -20.54
N GLN A 70 13.18 4.75 -21.46
CA GLN A 70 14.50 5.34 -21.24
C GLN A 70 14.46 6.25 -19.99
N ASN A 71 15.42 6.08 -19.08
CA ASN A 71 15.50 6.79 -17.80
C ASN A 71 14.20 6.70 -16.96
N GLY A 72 13.46 5.58 -17.10
CA GLY A 72 12.19 5.39 -16.39
C GLY A 72 11.07 6.32 -16.86
N GLY A 73 11.19 6.94 -18.03
CA GLY A 73 10.26 7.97 -18.53
C GLY A 73 10.35 9.31 -17.78
N LEU A 74 11.41 9.51 -16.97
CA LEU A 74 11.59 10.67 -16.11
C LEU A 74 12.64 11.64 -16.66
N THR A 75 12.43 12.92 -16.43
CA THR A 75 13.46 13.92 -16.68
C THR A 75 14.56 13.89 -15.60
N ALA A 76 15.74 14.38 -15.93
CA ALA A 76 16.84 14.51 -14.95
C ALA A 76 16.43 15.34 -13.73
N GLU A 77 15.59 16.37 -13.92
CA GLU A 77 15.05 17.20 -12.83
C GLU A 77 14.14 16.40 -11.89
N GLN A 78 13.20 15.61 -12.44
CA GLN A 78 12.32 14.76 -11.65
C GLN A 78 13.13 13.75 -10.83
N VAL A 79 14.12 13.08 -11.46
CA VAL A 79 15.01 12.15 -10.76
C VAL A 79 15.82 12.85 -9.68
N ARG A 80 16.30 14.08 -9.93
CA ARG A 80 17.07 14.85 -8.95
C ARG A 80 16.23 15.22 -7.73
N ARG A 81 15.00 15.69 -7.93
CA ARG A 81 14.08 16.09 -6.85
C ARG A 81 13.50 14.91 -6.08
N ALA A 82 13.30 13.79 -6.73
CA ALA A 82 12.67 12.63 -6.11
C ALA A 82 13.43 12.14 -4.87
N ARG A 83 12.69 11.85 -3.82
CA ARG A 83 13.16 11.12 -2.64
C ARG A 83 12.88 9.63 -2.77
N ILE A 84 11.74 9.26 -3.38
CA ILE A 84 11.41 7.87 -3.67
C ILE A 84 11.20 7.70 -5.17
N LEU A 85 11.94 6.77 -5.77
CA LEU A 85 11.67 6.23 -7.09
C LEU A 85 10.80 4.98 -6.89
N LEU A 86 9.59 5.02 -7.40
CA LEU A 86 8.62 3.94 -7.28
C LEU A 86 8.67 3.09 -8.55
N TRP A 87 9.06 1.84 -8.44
CA TRP A 87 9.00 0.92 -9.56
C TRP A 87 7.55 0.76 -10.05
N LYS A 88 7.33 0.84 -11.36
CA LYS A 88 6.00 0.73 -11.99
C LYS A 88 5.44 -0.69 -11.94
N GLY A 89 5.34 -1.27 -10.77
CA GLY A 89 4.67 -2.54 -10.51
C GLY A 89 3.48 -2.35 -9.58
N HIS A 90 2.62 -3.34 -9.52
CA HIS A 90 1.43 -3.32 -8.67
C HIS A 90 0.93 -4.74 -8.39
N CYS A 91 0.13 -4.88 -7.34
CA CYS A 91 -0.62 -6.09 -7.07
C CYS A 91 -1.93 -6.07 -7.87
N SER A 92 -2.15 -7.04 -8.78
CA SER A 92 -3.35 -7.13 -9.61
C SER A 92 -4.63 -7.22 -8.78
N VAL A 93 -4.58 -7.93 -7.66
CA VAL A 93 -5.74 -8.08 -6.75
C VAL A 93 -6.15 -6.71 -6.18
N HIS A 94 -5.21 -5.94 -5.65
CA HIS A 94 -5.53 -4.66 -5.02
C HIS A 94 -5.90 -3.57 -6.03
N GLN A 95 -5.53 -3.70 -7.31
CA GLN A 95 -5.98 -2.80 -8.37
C GLN A 95 -7.44 -3.03 -8.80
N MET A 96 -8.05 -4.13 -8.41
CA MET A 96 -9.49 -4.35 -8.64
C MET A 96 -10.38 -3.44 -7.79
N PHE A 97 -9.87 -2.94 -6.66
CA PHE A 97 -10.58 -1.99 -5.81
C PHE A 97 -10.43 -0.57 -6.35
N GLN A 98 -11.55 0.11 -6.51
CA GLN A 98 -11.60 1.46 -7.08
C GLN A 98 -12.31 2.43 -6.16
N ALA A 99 -11.97 3.72 -6.25
CA ALA A 99 -12.62 4.79 -5.49
C ALA A 99 -14.16 4.77 -5.62
N GLY A 100 -14.66 4.44 -6.81
CA GLY A 100 -16.10 4.32 -7.07
C GLY A 100 -16.81 3.28 -6.20
N HIS A 101 -16.13 2.19 -5.81
CA HIS A 101 -16.70 1.20 -4.90
C HIS A 101 -16.91 1.79 -3.50
N ILE A 102 -15.96 2.59 -3.01
CA ILE A 102 -16.05 3.27 -1.72
C ILE A 102 -17.19 4.30 -1.73
N LEU A 103 -17.26 5.12 -2.77
CA LEU A 103 -18.30 6.14 -2.88
C LEU A 103 -19.70 5.53 -2.94
N ARG A 104 -19.88 4.43 -3.66
CA ARG A 104 -21.13 3.68 -3.68
C ARG A 104 -21.47 3.12 -2.31
N PHE A 105 -20.52 2.45 -1.66
CA PHE A 105 -20.70 1.88 -0.33
C PHE A 105 -21.13 2.95 0.69
N ARG A 106 -20.48 4.12 0.68
CA ARG A 106 -20.81 5.22 1.60
C ARG A 106 -22.20 5.81 1.34
N ASN A 107 -22.64 5.82 0.08
CA ASN A 107 -23.99 6.27 -0.28
C ASN A 107 -25.06 5.29 0.23
N GLU A 108 -24.80 3.98 0.13
CA GLU A 108 -25.71 2.93 0.59
C GLU A 108 -25.64 2.71 2.12
N HIS A 109 -24.50 2.99 2.71
CA HIS A 109 -24.18 2.75 4.13
C HIS A 109 -23.41 3.94 4.71
N PRO A 110 -24.10 5.04 5.04
CA PRO A 110 -23.43 6.27 5.52
C PRO A 110 -22.57 6.07 6.80
N ASP A 111 -22.96 5.14 7.67
CA ASP A 111 -22.25 4.81 8.91
C ASP A 111 -21.20 3.67 8.72
N GLY A 112 -21.09 3.16 7.51
CA GLY A 112 -20.17 2.08 7.18
C GLY A 112 -18.72 2.53 7.16
N LEU A 113 -17.83 1.68 7.62
CA LEU A 113 -16.38 1.91 7.65
C LEU A 113 -15.67 1.22 6.49
N VAL A 114 -14.61 1.83 6.01
CA VAL A 114 -13.80 1.33 4.90
C VAL A 114 -12.39 1.04 5.38
N ILE A 115 -11.91 -0.16 5.12
CA ILE A 115 -10.51 -0.54 5.36
C ILE A 115 -9.90 -1.14 4.09
N SER A 116 -8.70 -0.68 3.71
CA SER A 116 -8.00 -1.17 2.52
C SER A 116 -6.55 -1.54 2.80
N HIS A 117 -6.02 -2.39 1.93
CA HIS A 117 -4.60 -2.72 1.93
C HIS A 117 -3.77 -1.61 1.27
N PRO A 118 -2.56 -1.28 1.75
CA PRO A 118 -1.75 -0.18 1.21
C PRO A 118 -1.19 -0.42 -0.22
N GLU A 119 -1.39 -1.59 -0.81
CA GLU A 119 -1.15 -1.85 -2.24
C GLU A 119 -2.31 -1.41 -3.14
N SER A 120 -3.41 -0.92 -2.58
CA SER A 120 -4.48 -0.29 -3.34
C SER A 120 -4.03 1.07 -3.88
N SER A 121 -4.72 1.58 -4.89
CA SER A 121 -4.41 2.89 -5.44
C SER A 121 -4.44 3.99 -4.36
N PHE A 122 -3.69 5.06 -4.59
CA PHE A 122 -3.61 6.17 -3.64
C PHE A 122 -4.99 6.77 -3.31
N ASP A 123 -5.88 6.86 -4.30
CA ASP A 123 -7.23 7.38 -4.10
C ASP A 123 -8.09 6.45 -3.24
N VAL A 124 -7.97 5.14 -3.41
CA VAL A 124 -8.63 4.15 -2.54
C VAL A 124 -8.12 4.29 -1.11
N CYS A 125 -6.80 4.36 -0.92
CA CYS A 125 -6.23 4.53 0.41
C CYS A 125 -6.69 5.83 1.08
N ARG A 126 -6.74 6.95 0.33
CA ARG A 126 -7.19 8.24 0.85
C ARG A 126 -8.66 8.27 1.24
N LEU A 127 -9.50 7.52 0.55
CA LEU A 127 -10.93 7.43 0.83
C LEU A 127 -11.25 6.42 1.92
N SER A 128 -10.31 5.57 2.32
CA SER A 128 -10.51 4.59 3.40
C SER A 128 -10.37 5.23 4.78
N ASP A 129 -11.16 4.77 5.74
CA ASP A 129 -11.04 5.17 7.14
C ASP A 129 -9.79 4.57 7.79
N TYR A 130 -9.44 3.37 7.33
CA TYR A 130 -8.25 2.64 7.76
C TYR A 130 -7.49 2.09 6.57
N VAL A 131 -6.16 2.13 6.67
CA VAL A 131 -5.26 1.49 5.70
C VAL A 131 -4.20 0.72 6.46
N GLY A 132 -4.07 -0.57 6.15
CA GLY A 132 -3.09 -1.39 6.85
C GLY A 132 -2.84 -2.75 6.21
N SER A 133 -1.83 -3.43 6.73
CA SER A 133 -1.48 -4.79 6.34
C SER A 133 -2.63 -5.77 6.61
N THR A 134 -2.53 -6.97 6.04
CA THR A 134 -3.44 -8.08 6.31
C THR A 134 -3.72 -8.26 7.81
N GLU A 135 -2.67 -8.26 8.63
CA GLU A 135 -2.80 -8.38 10.09
C GLU A 135 -3.57 -7.19 10.69
N THR A 136 -3.28 -5.98 10.23
CA THR A 136 -4.00 -4.77 10.67
C THR A 136 -5.47 -4.84 10.29
N ILE A 137 -5.80 -5.28 9.08
CA ILE A 137 -7.18 -5.46 8.62
C ILE A 137 -7.93 -6.43 9.56
N ILE A 138 -7.35 -7.62 9.78
CA ILE A 138 -7.95 -8.63 10.65
C ILE A 138 -8.19 -8.06 12.07
N LYS A 139 -7.17 -7.47 12.65
CA LYS A 139 -7.24 -6.91 14.01
C LYS A 139 -8.29 -5.80 14.11
N THR A 140 -8.32 -4.87 13.16
CA THR A 140 -9.24 -3.73 13.18
C THR A 140 -10.68 -4.20 13.05
N VAL A 141 -10.99 -5.09 12.12
CA VAL A 141 -12.35 -5.61 11.93
C VAL A 141 -12.80 -6.41 13.17
N LYS A 142 -11.95 -7.29 13.71
CA LYS A 142 -12.28 -8.10 14.88
C LYS A 142 -12.51 -7.24 16.15
N SER A 143 -11.75 -6.17 16.32
CA SER A 143 -11.85 -5.30 17.49
C SER A 143 -12.96 -4.24 17.40
N ALA A 144 -13.62 -4.12 16.25
CA ALA A 144 -14.73 -3.18 16.09
C ALA A 144 -15.96 -3.58 16.92
N PRO A 145 -16.80 -2.61 17.33
CA PRO A 145 -18.07 -2.91 17.99
C PRO A 145 -18.98 -3.82 17.17
N ALA A 146 -19.87 -4.55 17.84
CA ALA A 146 -20.91 -5.33 17.17
C ALA A 146 -21.76 -4.41 16.27
N ASN A 147 -22.29 -4.99 15.17
CA ASN A 147 -23.06 -4.28 14.14
C ASN A 147 -22.29 -3.24 13.33
N THR A 148 -20.96 -3.20 13.43
CA THR A 148 -20.13 -2.38 12.53
C THR A 148 -20.15 -2.96 11.10
N ARG A 149 -20.54 -2.15 10.12
CA ARG A 149 -20.54 -2.54 8.72
C ARG A 149 -19.24 -2.13 8.02
N TRP A 150 -18.62 -3.06 7.33
CA TRP A 150 -17.32 -2.87 6.70
C TRP A 150 -17.34 -3.06 5.19
N LEU A 151 -16.65 -2.17 4.48
CA LEU A 151 -16.11 -2.43 3.14
C LEU A 151 -14.61 -2.76 3.30
N VAL A 152 -14.23 -3.98 2.94
CA VAL A 152 -12.85 -4.45 3.10
C VAL A 152 -12.20 -4.63 1.73
N GLY A 153 -11.20 -3.78 1.43
CA GLY A 153 -10.45 -3.79 0.17
C GLY A 153 -9.16 -4.60 0.26
N THR A 154 -9.28 -5.94 0.19
CA THR A 154 -8.14 -6.87 0.14
C THR A 154 -8.54 -8.20 -0.52
N GLU A 155 -7.68 -9.22 -0.44
CA GLU A 155 -7.85 -10.53 -1.07
C GLU A 155 -9.11 -11.25 -0.59
N LEU A 156 -9.88 -11.83 -1.54
CA LEU A 156 -11.22 -12.38 -1.31
C LEU A 156 -11.25 -13.51 -0.28
N ASN A 157 -10.30 -14.45 -0.33
CA ASN A 157 -10.31 -15.57 0.62
C ASN A 157 -10.09 -15.11 2.06
N LEU A 158 -9.27 -14.09 2.24
CA LEU A 158 -9.11 -13.46 3.55
C LEU A 158 -10.44 -12.82 4.00
N VAL A 159 -11.08 -12.05 3.12
CA VAL A 159 -12.33 -11.35 3.46
C VAL A 159 -13.43 -12.35 3.78
N SER A 160 -13.59 -13.40 2.97
CA SER A 160 -14.60 -14.45 3.20
C SER A 160 -14.40 -15.15 4.55
N ARG A 161 -13.17 -15.54 4.86
CA ARG A 161 -12.85 -16.17 6.15
C ARG A 161 -13.10 -15.21 7.32
N LEU A 162 -12.65 -13.95 7.20
CA LEU A 162 -12.86 -12.94 8.24
C LEU A 162 -14.35 -12.68 8.46
N ALA A 163 -15.15 -12.59 7.39
CA ALA A 163 -16.59 -12.44 7.48
C ALA A 163 -17.26 -13.57 8.26
N GLU A 164 -16.90 -14.84 7.97
CA GLU A 164 -17.43 -15.97 8.73
C GLU A 164 -17.03 -15.94 10.22
N GLU A 165 -15.81 -15.51 10.53
CA GLU A 165 -15.33 -15.40 11.91
C GLU A 165 -16.07 -14.32 12.73
N VAL A 166 -16.43 -13.17 12.10
CA VAL A 166 -17.09 -12.07 12.81
C VAL A 166 -18.61 -12.06 12.67
N LYS A 167 -19.18 -12.87 11.79
CA LYS A 167 -20.63 -12.97 11.58
C LYS A 167 -21.46 -13.20 12.86
N PRO A 168 -21.02 -14.03 13.82
CA PRO A 168 -21.76 -14.19 15.09
C PRO A 168 -21.88 -12.90 15.90
N GLU A 169 -20.99 -11.93 15.66
CA GLU A 169 -20.97 -10.62 16.33
C GLU A 169 -21.72 -9.54 15.51
N GLY A 170 -22.32 -9.90 14.37
CA GLY A 170 -23.04 -8.97 13.49
C GLY A 170 -22.17 -7.97 12.74
N LYS A 171 -20.91 -8.33 12.47
CA LYS A 171 -19.96 -7.47 11.74
C LYS A 171 -19.80 -7.92 10.29
#